data_47edde03a04fedc8bae7a2c3928b2a55
#
_entry.id   47edde03a04fedc8bae7a2c3928b2a55
#
_cell.length_a   1.000
_cell.length_b   1.000
_cell.length_c   1.000
_cell.angle_alpha   90.00
_cell.angle_beta   90.00
_cell.angle_gamma   90.00
#
_symmetry.space_group_name_H-M   'P 1'
#
loop_
_entity.id
_entity.type
_entity.pdbx_description
1 polymer ?
#
loop_
_entity_poly.entity_id
_entity_poly.type
_entity_poly.pdbx_seq_one_letter_code
_entity_poly.pdbx_strand_id
1 'polypeptide(L)'
;MAEKLYQTAIDFAELKEDDVVIDAYSGIGTIGLSVAKHVKEVYGVEIIPEAVENSKKNARLNNISNAHYVCDTAENAMKNWLKEGIQPTVILVDPPRKGLTESFIKASAQTGADRIAYISCNVATMARDIKLYQELGYELKKVQPVDLFPQTHHVEAVSLLVRTEASVK
;
A
#
# COMPACT_ATOMS: atom_id res chain seq x y z
N MET A 1 16.11 -0.89 -9.69
CA MET A 1 15.45 -2.21 -9.58
C MET A 1 14.21 -2.16 -8.71
N ALA A 2 14.28 -1.59 -7.50
CA ALA A 2 13.07 -1.31 -6.73
C ALA A 2 12.13 -0.36 -7.46
N GLU A 3 12.66 0.55 -8.25
CA GLU A 3 11.89 1.49 -9.07
C GLU A 3 10.93 0.80 -10.03
N LYS A 4 11.36 -0.30 -10.65
CA LYS A 4 10.52 -1.08 -11.57
C LYS A 4 9.35 -1.71 -10.82
N LEU A 5 9.60 -2.22 -9.64
CA LEU A 5 8.60 -2.83 -8.77
C LEU A 5 7.56 -1.79 -8.34
N TYR A 6 8.02 -0.63 -7.89
CA TYR A 6 7.14 0.46 -7.48
C TYR A 6 6.35 1.02 -8.67
N GLN A 7 6.99 1.16 -9.84
CA GLN A 7 6.31 1.63 -11.03
C GLN A 7 5.20 0.67 -11.46
N THR A 8 5.44 -0.63 -11.37
CA THR A 8 4.41 -1.64 -11.65
C THR A 8 3.21 -1.48 -10.70
N ALA A 9 3.48 -1.29 -9.41
CA ALA A 9 2.42 -1.09 -8.42
C ALA A 9 1.62 0.20 -8.69
N ILE A 10 2.31 1.27 -9.05
CA ILE A 10 1.68 2.55 -9.38
C ILE A 10 0.80 2.41 -10.62
N ASP A 11 1.31 1.75 -11.65
CA ASP A 11 0.55 1.51 -12.88
C ASP A 11 -0.70 0.67 -12.61
N PHE A 12 -0.58 -0.36 -11.77
CA PHE A 12 -1.71 -1.21 -11.38
C PHE A 12 -2.78 -0.44 -10.61
N ALA A 13 -2.37 0.52 -9.80
CA ALA A 13 -3.28 1.29 -8.96
C ALA A 13 -4.17 2.25 -9.77
N GLU A 14 -3.78 2.61 -10.98
CA GLU A 14 -4.55 3.50 -11.87
C GLU A 14 -4.98 4.78 -11.13
N LEU A 15 -4.01 5.47 -10.54
CA LEU A 15 -4.26 6.62 -9.67
C LEU A 15 -4.92 7.79 -10.39
N LYS A 16 -5.84 8.45 -9.69
CA LYS A 16 -6.60 9.62 -10.18
C LYS A 16 -6.43 10.78 -9.21
N GLU A 17 -6.73 11.99 -9.67
CA GLU A 17 -6.57 13.22 -8.90
C GLU A 17 -7.42 13.26 -7.63
N ASP A 18 -8.53 12.55 -7.59
CA ASP A 18 -9.40 12.49 -6.41
C ASP A 18 -9.11 11.32 -5.48
N ASP A 19 -8.09 10.50 -5.80
CA ASP A 19 -7.73 9.37 -4.95
C ASP A 19 -7.12 9.82 -3.63
N VAL A 20 -7.51 9.11 -2.57
CA VAL A 20 -6.90 9.18 -1.24
C VAL A 20 -6.13 7.88 -1.06
N VAL A 21 -4.82 7.99 -0.94
CA VAL A 21 -3.90 6.85 -0.96
C VAL A 21 -3.33 6.60 0.42
N ILE A 22 -3.38 5.35 0.86
CA ILE A 22 -2.63 4.92 2.03
C ILE A 22 -1.37 4.20 1.55
N ASP A 23 -0.22 4.63 2.10
CA ASP A 23 1.09 4.03 1.87
C ASP A 23 1.49 3.28 3.14
N ALA A 24 1.12 2.01 3.21
CA ALA A 24 1.39 1.17 4.36
C ALA A 24 2.79 0.58 4.27
N TYR A 25 3.52 0.59 5.38
CA TYR A 25 4.94 0.21 5.43
C TYR A 25 5.77 1.16 4.56
N SER A 26 5.58 2.45 4.79
CA SER A 26 6.02 3.50 3.87
C SER A 26 7.55 3.71 3.79
N GLY A 27 8.31 3.20 4.77
CA GLY A 27 9.75 3.45 4.81
C GLY A 27 10.05 4.94 4.83
N ILE A 28 10.92 5.39 3.95
CA ILE A 28 11.27 6.81 3.82
C ILE A 28 10.31 7.58 2.90
N GLY A 29 9.21 6.96 2.50
CA GLY A 29 8.16 7.61 1.73
C GLY A 29 8.34 7.59 0.22
N THR A 30 9.23 6.76 -0.31
CA THR A 30 9.58 6.76 -1.73
C THR A 30 8.35 6.63 -2.64
N ILE A 31 7.52 5.62 -2.43
CA ILE A 31 6.39 5.38 -3.32
C ILE A 31 5.28 6.42 -3.12
N GLY A 32 4.94 6.73 -1.86
CA GLY A 32 3.90 7.71 -1.57
C GLY A 32 4.23 9.10 -2.08
N LEU A 33 5.47 9.54 -1.89
CA LEU A 33 5.90 10.85 -2.36
C LEU A 33 5.95 10.94 -3.88
N SER A 34 6.28 9.83 -4.55
CA SER A 34 6.31 9.82 -6.02
C SER A 34 4.92 10.00 -6.63
N VAL A 35 3.86 9.63 -5.93
CA VAL A 35 2.49 9.75 -6.43
C VAL A 35 1.73 10.95 -5.87
N ALA A 36 2.26 11.61 -4.85
CA ALA A 36 1.54 12.65 -4.11
C ALA A 36 1.00 13.79 -5.00
N LYS A 37 1.74 14.17 -6.02
CA LYS A 37 1.33 15.26 -6.93
C LYS A 37 0.20 14.85 -7.89
N HIS A 38 -0.11 13.57 -7.96
CA HIS A 38 -1.12 13.02 -8.88
C HIS A 38 -2.40 12.60 -8.18
N VAL A 39 -2.48 12.74 -6.87
CA VAL A 39 -3.62 12.31 -6.06
C VAL A 39 -4.03 13.42 -5.09
N LYS A 40 -5.17 13.22 -4.45
CA LYS A 40 -5.69 14.20 -3.50
C LYS A 40 -4.88 14.25 -2.21
N GLU A 41 -4.67 13.09 -1.57
CA GLU A 41 -3.95 12.97 -0.30
C GLU A 41 -3.20 11.64 -0.24
N VAL A 42 -2.08 11.64 0.49
CA VAL A 42 -1.33 10.43 0.82
C VAL A 42 -1.20 10.35 2.34
N TYR A 43 -1.52 9.21 2.91
CA TYR A 43 -1.32 8.91 4.33
C TYR A 43 -0.38 7.72 4.44
N GLY A 44 0.80 7.95 5.00
CA GLY A 44 1.81 6.91 5.17
C GLY A 44 2.02 6.51 6.62
N VAL A 45 2.34 5.25 6.84
CA VAL A 45 2.66 4.72 8.17
C VAL A 45 3.92 3.88 8.10
N GLU A 46 4.78 4.09 9.08
CA GLU A 46 6.05 3.38 9.24
C GLU A 46 6.36 3.26 10.72
N ILE A 47 6.87 2.11 11.14
CA ILE A 47 7.16 1.86 12.56
C ILE A 47 8.52 2.45 12.99
N ILE A 48 9.42 2.71 12.04
CA ILE A 48 10.77 3.20 12.33
C ILE A 48 10.75 4.74 12.38
N PRO A 49 10.99 5.36 13.55
CA PRO A 49 10.88 6.81 13.72
C PRO A 49 11.77 7.61 12.76
N GLU A 50 13.02 7.17 12.57
CA GLU A 50 13.96 7.85 11.67
C GLU A 50 13.46 7.86 10.22
N ALA A 51 12.85 6.76 9.79
CA ALA A 51 12.28 6.67 8.44
C ALA A 51 11.10 7.63 8.27
N VAL A 52 10.26 7.76 9.30
CA VAL A 52 9.14 8.71 9.29
C VAL A 52 9.66 10.14 9.19
N GLU A 53 10.69 10.49 9.97
CA GLU A 53 11.28 11.82 9.91
C GLU A 53 11.89 12.10 8.54
N ASN A 54 12.52 11.10 7.93
CA ASN A 54 13.05 11.23 6.56
C ASN A 54 11.93 11.43 5.54
N SER A 55 10.79 10.74 5.71
CA SER A 55 9.63 10.95 4.84
C SER A 55 9.13 12.39 4.90
N LYS A 56 9.01 12.92 6.11
CA LYS A 56 8.56 14.31 6.31
C LYS A 56 9.54 15.31 5.71
N LYS A 57 10.84 15.06 5.90
CA LYS A 57 11.89 15.88 5.32
C LYS A 57 11.86 15.84 3.80
N ASN A 58 11.71 14.65 3.22
CA ASN A 58 11.65 14.48 1.77
C ASN A 58 10.42 15.18 1.19
N ALA A 59 9.29 15.13 1.88
CA ALA A 59 8.09 15.85 1.47
C ALA A 59 8.35 17.36 1.40
N ARG A 60 8.96 17.92 2.44
CA ARG A 60 9.29 19.34 2.47
C ARG A 60 10.27 19.74 1.36
N LEU A 61 11.31 18.92 1.16
CA LEU A 61 12.33 19.20 0.13
C LEU A 61 11.75 19.19 -1.29
N ASN A 62 10.67 18.44 -1.51
CA ASN A 62 10.03 18.33 -2.82
C ASN A 62 8.74 19.15 -2.93
N ASN A 63 8.50 20.04 -1.96
CA ASN A 63 7.32 20.92 -1.94
C ASN A 63 6.01 20.13 -2.00
N ILE A 64 5.95 18.99 -1.29
CA ILE A 64 4.77 18.14 -1.21
C ILE A 64 4.07 18.46 0.10
N SER A 65 2.84 18.95 0.03
CA SER A 65 2.05 19.37 1.19
C SER A 65 0.88 18.42 1.49
N ASN A 66 0.58 17.48 0.61
CA ASN A 66 -0.56 16.58 0.73
C ASN A 66 -0.17 15.15 1.13
N ALA A 67 1.02 14.95 1.68
CA ALA A 67 1.47 13.66 2.19
C ALA A 67 1.71 13.77 3.70
N HIS A 68 1.10 12.85 4.45
CA HIS A 68 1.09 12.85 5.92
C HIS A 68 1.63 11.53 6.44
N TYR A 69 2.69 11.58 7.24
CA TYR A 69 3.36 10.38 7.72
C TYR A 69 3.26 10.26 9.23
N VAL A 70 2.93 9.06 9.71
CA VAL A 70 2.84 8.76 11.14
C VAL A 70 3.76 7.59 11.50
N CYS A 71 4.32 7.64 12.72
CA CYS A 71 5.11 6.57 13.29
C CYS A 71 4.20 5.70 14.15
N ASP A 72 3.85 4.52 13.63
CA ASP A 72 2.94 3.61 14.32
C ASP A 72 3.02 2.24 13.63
N THR A 73 2.33 1.26 14.19
CA THR A 73 2.07 0.03 13.46
C THR A 73 1.03 0.30 12.36
N ALA A 74 1.12 -0.46 11.27
CA ALA A 74 0.18 -0.31 10.18
C ALA A 74 -1.26 -0.59 10.65
N GLU A 75 -1.45 -1.56 11.54
CA GLU A 75 -2.76 -1.92 12.10
C GLU A 75 -3.39 -0.76 12.87
N ASN A 76 -2.60 -0.14 13.77
CA ASN A 76 -3.09 0.99 14.57
C ASN A 76 -3.40 2.20 13.70
N ALA A 77 -2.54 2.52 12.75
CA ALA A 77 -2.75 3.65 11.86
C ALA A 77 -4.06 3.48 11.07
N MET A 78 -4.29 2.27 10.52
CA MET A 78 -5.53 2.00 9.78
C MET A 78 -6.77 2.23 10.64
N LYS A 79 -6.76 1.73 11.88
CA LYS A 79 -7.88 1.90 12.80
C LYS A 79 -8.09 3.36 13.16
N ASN A 80 -7.01 4.10 13.40
CA ASN A 80 -7.09 5.52 13.75
C ASN A 80 -7.64 6.34 12.58
N TRP A 81 -7.18 6.08 11.37
CA TRP A 81 -7.68 6.79 10.19
C TRP A 81 -9.16 6.53 9.95
N LEU A 82 -9.62 5.29 10.15
CA LEU A 82 -11.05 4.97 10.08
C LEU A 82 -11.86 5.79 11.08
N LYS A 83 -11.37 5.90 12.32
CA LYS A 83 -12.03 6.70 13.36
C LYS A 83 -12.07 8.18 13.02
N GLU A 84 -11.04 8.68 12.36
CA GLU A 84 -10.95 10.07 11.92
C GLU A 84 -11.81 10.38 10.70
N GLY A 85 -12.45 9.37 10.12
CA GLY A 85 -13.29 9.53 8.95
C GLY A 85 -12.56 9.61 7.64
N ILE A 86 -11.28 9.21 7.61
CA ILE A 86 -10.51 9.14 6.38
C ILE A 86 -11.00 7.95 5.56
N GLN A 87 -11.37 8.21 4.30
CA GLN A 87 -11.89 7.19 3.40
C GLN A 87 -10.91 6.98 2.24
N PRO A 88 -9.95 6.06 2.39
CA PRO A 88 -9.00 5.80 1.31
C PRO A 88 -9.69 5.14 0.12
N THR A 89 -9.21 5.46 -1.07
CA THR A 89 -9.66 4.81 -2.30
C THR A 89 -8.65 3.79 -2.80
N VAL A 90 -7.38 3.98 -2.46
CA VAL A 90 -6.28 3.08 -2.85
C VAL A 90 -5.39 2.83 -1.64
N ILE A 91 -5.00 1.58 -1.45
CA ILE A 91 -4.01 1.20 -0.44
C ILE A 91 -2.84 0.53 -1.14
N LEU A 92 -1.64 1.08 -0.91
CA LEU A 92 -0.39 0.49 -1.37
C LEU A 92 0.24 -0.21 -0.18
N VAL A 93 0.56 -1.49 -0.32
CA VAL A 93 1.18 -2.25 0.77
C VAL A 93 2.48 -2.88 0.30
N ASP A 94 3.54 -2.68 1.09
CA ASP A 94 4.87 -3.23 0.84
C ASP A 94 5.39 -3.84 2.15
N PRO A 95 4.76 -4.94 2.61
CA PRO A 95 5.06 -5.50 3.94
C PRO A 95 6.36 -6.28 3.96
N PRO A 96 6.88 -6.60 5.17
CA PRO A 96 8.02 -7.49 5.30
C PRO A 96 7.70 -8.90 4.82
N ARG A 97 8.72 -9.79 4.78
CA ARG A 97 8.60 -11.16 4.26
C ARG A 97 7.47 -11.98 4.89
N LYS A 98 7.17 -11.74 6.16
CA LYS A 98 6.09 -12.46 6.85
C LYS A 98 4.70 -12.09 6.33
N GLY A 99 4.60 -11.08 5.49
CA GLY A 99 3.35 -10.60 4.93
C GLY A 99 2.55 -9.74 5.90
N LEU A 100 1.26 -9.63 5.64
CA LEU A 100 0.35 -8.83 6.43
C LEU A 100 -0.22 -9.63 7.60
N THR A 101 -0.60 -8.93 8.66
CA THR A 101 -1.36 -9.57 9.74
C THR A 101 -2.84 -9.63 9.34
N GLU A 102 -3.55 -10.59 9.91
CA GLU A 102 -5.00 -10.70 9.73
C GLU A 102 -5.70 -9.42 10.18
N SER A 103 -5.24 -8.84 11.29
CA SER A 103 -5.76 -7.58 11.81
C SER A 103 -5.64 -6.43 10.80
N PHE A 104 -4.48 -6.31 10.15
CA PHE A 104 -4.28 -5.29 9.11
C PHE A 104 -5.20 -5.54 7.92
N ILE A 105 -5.28 -6.79 7.44
CA ILE A 105 -6.10 -7.13 6.29
C ILE A 105 -7.56 -6.77 6.55
N LYS A 106 -8.08 -7.15 7.72
CA LYS A 106 -9.46 -6.82 8.10
C LYS A 106 -9.69 -5.31 8.20
N ALA A 107 -8.77 -4.58 8.82
CA ALA A 107 -8.88 -3.14 8.96
C ALA A 107 -8.83 -2.45 7.58
N SER A 108 -7.92 -2.87 6.70
CA SER A 108 -7.81 -2.31 5.36
C SER A 108 -9.06 -2.60 4.52
N ALA A 109 -9.62 -3.79 4.61
CA ALA A 109 -10.86 -4.14 3.91
C ALA A 109 -12.04 -3.30 4.41
N GLN A 110 -12.09 -3.02 5.72
CA GLN A 110 -13.16 -2.20 6.32
C GLN A 110 -13.17 -0.77 5.81
N THR A 111 -12.04 -0.26 5.33
CA THR A 111 -12.00 1.09 4.75
C THR A 111 -12.87 1.20 3.50
N GLY A 112 -13.14 0.08 2.83
CA GLY A 112 -13.85 0.08 1.57
C GLY A 112 -13.05 0.62 0.40
N ALA A 113 -11.71 0.66 0.51
CA ALA A 113 -10.87 1.12 -0.58
C ALA A 113 -11.16 0.33 -1.85
N ASP A 114 -11.19 1.03 -2.98
CA ASP A 114 -11.53 0.41 -4.27
C ASP A 114 -10.44 -0.52 -4.78
N ARG A 115 -9.18 -0.18 -4.51
CA ARG A 115 -8.03 -0.91 -5.05
C ARG A 115 -6.96 -1.07 -3.97
N ILE A 116 -6.33 -2.24 -3.96
CA ILE A 116 -5.17 -2.52 -3.11
C ILE A 116 -4.06 -3.05 -4.01
N ALA A 117 -2.93 -2.35 -4.06
CA ALA A 117 -1.75 -2.80 -4.77
C ALA A 117 -0.77 -3.37 -3.74
N TYR A 118 -0.46 -4.64 -3.88
CA TYR A 118 0.34 -5.39 -2.92
C TYR A 118 1.69 -5.74 -3.55
N ILE A 119 2.76 -5.22 -2.95
CA ILE A 119 4.14 -5.50 -3.35
C ILE A 119 4.68 -6.56 -2.39
N SER A 120 5.16 -7.68 -2.91
CA SER A 120 5.63 -8.79 -2.06
C SER A 120 7.02 -9.27 -2.43
N CYS A 121 7.83 -9.52 -1.42
CA CYS A 121 9.08 -10.24 -1.57
C CYS A 121 8.94 -11.74 -1.22
N ASN A 122 7.72 -12.20 -0.91
CA ASN A 122 7.45 -13.60 -0.57
C ASN A 122 6.08 -14.00 -1.15
N VAL A 123 6.12 -14.73 -2.26
CA VAL A 123 4.91 -15.11 -2.99
C VAL A 123 3.98 -16.00 -2.16
N ALA A 124 4.52 -16.84 -1.29
CA ALA A 124 3.72 -17.72 -0.46
C ALA A 124 2.87 -16.94 0.56
N THR A 125 3.46 -15.95 1.24
CA THR A 125 2.70 -15.11 2.17
C THR A 125 1.72 -14.20 1.44
N MET A 126 2.09 -13.72 0.25
CA MET A 126 1.19 -12.93 -0.58
C MET A 126 -0.06 -13.74 -0.95
N ALA A 127 0.12 -14.99 -1.38
CA ALA A 127 -1.00 -15.87 -1.75
C ALA A 127 -1.94 -16.09 -0.56
N ARG A 128 -1.40 -16.30 0.63
CA ARG A 128 -2.16 -16.43 1.88
C ARG A 128 -3.00 -15.16 2.15
N ASP A 129 -2.37 -14.00 2.02
CA ASP A 129 -3.01 -12.71 2.30
C ASP A 129 -4.09 -12.39 1.26
N ILE A 130 -3.82 -12.67 -0.02
CA ILE A 130 -4.81 -12.49 -1.09
C ILE A 130 -6.05 -13.32 -0.83
N LYS A 131 -5.89 -14.56 -0.37
CA LYS A 131 -7.02 -15.44 -0.06
C LYS A 131 -7.93 -14.80 0.99
N LEU A 132 -7.35 -14.21 2.03
CA LEU A 132 -8.13 -13.54 3.07
C LEU A 132 -8.83 -12.29 2.51
N TYR A 133 -8.17 -11.50 1.68
CA TYR A 133 -8.82 -10.38 1.01
C TYR A 133 -9.99 -10.84 0.13
N GLN A 134 -9.87 -11.97 -0.55
CA GLN A 134 -10.94 -12.53 -1.36
C GLN A 134 -12.17 -12.88 -0.50
N GLU A 135 -11.95 -13.38 0.70
CA GLU A 135 -13.01 -13.66 1.66
C GLU A 135 -13.70 -12.38 2.15
N LEU A 136 -13.01 -11.25 2.07
CA LEU A 136 -13.48 -9.96 2.56
C LEU A 136 -14.02 -9.04 1.44
N GLY A 137 -14.25 -9.59 0.26
CA GLY A 137 -14.90 -8.85 -0.82
C GLY A 137 -13.99 -8.23 -1.86
N TYR A 138 -12.76 -8.71 -1.95
CA TYR A 138 -11.81 -8.26 -2.97
C TYR A 138 -11.57 -9.35 -3.99
N GLU A 139 -11.32 -8.95 -5.23
CA GLU A 139 -11.02 -9.85 -6.33
C GLU A 139 -9.60 -9.57 -6.84
N LEU A 140 -8.84 -10.65 -7.06
CA LEU A 140 -7.52 -10.53 -7.65
C LEU A 140 -7.65 -10.28 -9.15
N LYS A 141 -7.21 -9.12 -9.62
CA LYS A 141 -7.29 -8.72 -11.03
C LYS A 141 -6.00 -8.93 -11.80
N LYS A 142 -4.86 -8.69 -11.18
CA LYS A 142 -3.56 -8.77 -11.84
C LYS A 142 -2.51 -9.29 -10.89
N VAL A 143 -1.58 -10.08 -11.41
CA VAL A 143 -0.35 -10.47 -10.71
C VAL A 143 0.78 -10.34 -11.71
N GLN A 144 1.83 -9.63 -11.33
CA GLN A 144 3.03 -9.48 -12.16
C GLN A 144 4.25 -9.88 -11.35
N PRO A 145 4.88 -11.01 -11.69
CA PRO A 145 6.19 -11.33 -11.12
C PRO A 145 7.22 -10.34 -11.64
N VAL A 146 8.12 -9.92 -10.77
CA VAL A 146 9.24 -9.06 -11.14
C VAL A 146 10.52 -9.74 -10.66
N ASP A 147 11.34 -10.17 -11.59
CA ASP A 147 12.59 -10.85 -11.27
C ASP A 147 13.71 -9.80 -11.17
N LEU A 148 14.02 -9.40 -9.94
CA LEU A 148 15.06 -8.41 -9.67
C LEU A 148 16.44 -9.04 -9.62
N PHE A 149 16.51 -10.37 -9.36
CA PHE A 149 17.76 -11.11 -9.19
C PHE A 149 17.66 -12.43 -9.95
N PRO A 150 17.87 -12.41 -11.28
CA PRO A 150 17.62 -13.59 -12.14
C PRO A 150 18.34 -14.87 -11.74
N GLN A 151 19.44 -14.75 -10.98
CA GLN A 151 20.24 -15.91 -10.57
C GLN A 151 19.92 -16.39 -9.15
N THR A 152 18.89 -15.82 -8.52
CA THR A 152 18.47 -16.22 -7.17
C THR A 152 17.05 -16.78 -7.22
N HIS A 153 16.66 -17.48 -6.15
CA HIS A 153 15.30 -18.00 -6.00
C HIS A 153 14.32 -16.95 -5.45
N HIS A 154 14.75 -15.70 -5.35
CA HIS A 154 13.90 -14.63 -4.84
C HIS A 154 13.12 -13.99 -5.98
N VAL A 155 11.82 -14.22 -5.99
CA VAL A 155 10.90 -13.58 -6.93
C VAL A 155 10.06 -12.60 -6.16
N GLU A 156 10.05 -11.36 -6.62
CA GLU A 156 9.11 -10.36 -6.12
C GLU A 156 7.91 -10.29 -7.05
N ALA A 157 6.79 -9.89 -6.51
CA ALA A 157 5.56 -9.80 -7.29
C ALA A 157 4.72 -8.62 -6.85
N VAL A 158 3.95 -8.10 -7.79
CA VAL A 158 2.95 -7.08 -7.51
C VAL A 158 1.59 -7.66 -7.88
N SER A 159 0.62 -7.51 -6.98
CA SER A 159 -0.76 -7.90 -7.27
C SER A 159 -1.69 -6.71 -7.13
N LEU A 160 -2.79 -6.74 -7.87
CA LEU A 160 -3.87 -5.77 -7.77
C LEU A 160 -5.13 -6.48 -7.32
N LEU A 161 -5.67 -6.01 -6.20
CA LEU A 161 -6.95 -6.44 -5.67
C LEU A 161 -7.96 -5.31 -5.87
N VAL A 162 -9.14 -5.64 -6.34
CA VAL A 162 -10.21 -4.68 -6.58
C VAL A 162 -11.44 -5.11 -5.79
N ARG A 163 -12.07 -4.15 -5.13
CA ARG A 163 -13.28 -4.41 -4.36
C ARG A 163 -14.40 -4.85 -5.31
N THR A 164 -15.07 -5.94 -4.96
CA THR A 164 -16.20 -6.44 -5.76
C THR A 164 -17.45 -5.59 -5.51
N GLU A 165 -18.36 -5.55 -6.48
CA GLU A 165 -19.63 -4.82 -6.34
C GLU A 165 -20.45 -5.31 -5.15
N ALA A 166 -20.35 -6.60 -4.84
CA ALA A 166 -21.06 -7.19 -3.71
C ALA A 166 -20.64 -6.61 -2.37
N SER A 167 -19.40 -6.08 -2.25
CA SER A 167 -18.90 -5.48 -1.03
C SER A 167 -19.30 -4.01 -0.86
N VAL A 168 -19.90 -3.40 -1.87
CA VAL A 168 -20.33 -2.00 -1.85
C VAL A 168 -21.62 -1.80 -1.05
N LYS A 169 -22.29 -2.86 -0.75
CA LYS A 169 -23.58 -2.81 0.00
C LYS A 169 -23.35 -2.65 1.52
#